data_f011f24bf7d0a34908230211e79f67cf
#
_entry.id   f011f24bf7d0a34908230211e79f67cf
#
_cell.length_a   1.000
_cell.length_b   1.000
_cell.length_c   1.000
_cell.angle_alpha   90.00
_cell.angle_beta   90.00
_cell.angle_gamma   90.00
#
_symmetry.space_group_name_H-M   'P 1'
#
loop_
_entity.id
_entity.type
_entity.pdbx_description
1 polymer ?
#
loop_
_entity_poly.entity_id
_entity_poly.type
_entity_poly.pdbx_seq_one_letter_code
_entity_poly.pdbx_strand_id
1 'polypeptide(L)'
;MKNVFTPYNFLKSLLMLMIIILAASPLYGQKAKPSASGYIPVNGIKVYYEVYGEGKPVVLLHGAFMTIDMNWGQLIPDLSKNRKVIAIELQGHGHTPFSDRKLSHATLAGDVTGVLDYLKIEKADIVGYSFGGAVAYQFAIQSPERLNKLVIISATYKSTGWIPEVNNAFKGMKPELFTNSPMQAAYDQVAPDKTKWTKFLEQMISLAGQPFDFGDSNISKISAPVLIISGDNDGLDKIELAKTYTLLGGGVSADLSAMPKSQLSIIPGQGHVSLMMQTATILNDLNSFLK
;
A
#
# COMPACT_ATOMS: atom_id res chain seq x y z
N MET A 1 -20.05 30.18 3.65
CA MET A 1 -18.67 30.53 3.27
C MET A 1 -17.99 29.24 2.81
N LYS A 2 -17.75 29.07 1.52
CA LYS A 2 -17.01 27.91 1.00
C LYS A 2 -15.53 28.14 1.33
N ASN A 3 -14.98 27.36 2.25
CA ASN A 3 -13.55 27.34 2.45
C ASN A 3 -12.90 26.84 1.15
N VAL A 4 -12.25 27.71 0.44
CA VAL A 4 -11.44 27.39 -0.73
C VAL A 4 -10.20 26.68 -0.20
N PHE A 5 -10.26 25.34 -0.16
CA PHE A 5 -9.07 24.52 0.07
C PHE A 5 -8.14 24.71 -1.13
N THR A 6 -7.11 25.49 -0.95
CA THR A 6 -6.03 25.56 -1.94
C THR A 6 -5.27 24.21 -1.89
N PRO A 7 -4.69 23.74 -3.02
CA PRO A 7 -3.85 22.55 -3.06
C PRO A 7 -2.74 22.55 -1.99
N TYR A 8 -2.26 23.75 -1.64
CA TYR A 8 -1.28 24.00 -0.58
C TYR A 8 -1.82 23.66 0.83
N ASN A 9 -3.07 23.99 1.13
CA ASN A 9 -3.68 23.69 2.43
C ASN A 9 -4.03 22.22 2.56
N PHE A 10 -4.44 21.56 1.48
CA PHE A 10 -4.68 20.11 1.45
C PHE A 10 -3.38 19.33 1.72
N LEU A 11 -2.29 19.71 1.07
CA LEU A 11 -1.00 19.04 1.26
C LEU A 11 -0.42 19.29 2.66
N LYS A 12 -0.59 20.51 3.23
CA LYS A 12 -0.26 20.79 4.63
C LYS A 12 -1.09 19.95 5.59
N SER A 13 -2.38 19.76 5.33
CA SER A 13 -3.24 18.92 6.16
C SER A 13 -2.85 17.45 6.05
N LEU A 14 -2.47 16.95 4.88
CA LEU A 14 -1.97 15.59 4.67
C LEU A 14 -0.61 15.40 5.38
N LEU A 15 0.29 16.37 5.29
CA LEU A 15 1.56 16.41 6.02
C LEU A 15 1.35 16.49 7.54
N MET A 16 0.41 17.32 8.01
CA MET A 16 0.08 17.46 9.42
C MET A 16 -0.52 16.17 10.01
N LEU A 17 -1.36 15.48 9.23
CA LEU A 17 -1.97 14.22 9.64
C LEU A 17 -0.93 13.08 9.75
N MET A 18 0.07 13.06 8.87
CA MET A 18 1.22 12.13 8.98
C MET A 18 2.12 12.46 10.19
N ILE A 19 2.21 13.72 10.62
CA ILE A 19 2.92 14.13 11.85
C ILE A 19 2.27 13.51 13.10
N ILE A 20 0.95 13.39 13.14
CA ILE A 20 0.21 12.80 14.26
C ILE A 20 0.54 11.30 14.38
N ILE A 21 0.73 10.59 13.28
CA ILE A 21 1.14 9.17 13.27
C ILE A 21 2.54 9.01 13.87
N LEU A 22 3.48 9.89 13.54
CA LEU A 22 4.84 9.88 14.08
C LEU A 22 4.89 10.24 15.57
N ALA A 23 4.00 11.12 16.04
CA ALA A 23 3.95 11.55 17.44
C ALA A 23 3.20 10.58 18.37
N ALA A 24 2.32 9.73 17.84
CA ALA A 24 1.53 8.75 18.59
C ALA A 24 2.29 7.45 18.89
N SER A 25 3.52 7.30 18.43
CA SER A 25 4.32 6.07 18.51
C SER A 25 4.75 5.58 19.91
N PRO A 26 4.75 6.34 21.02
CA PRO A 26 5.29 5.84 22.29
C PRO A 26 4.34 5.00 23.15
N LEU A 27 3.09 4.75 22.75
CA LEU A 27 2.09 4.12 23.62
C LEU A 27 1.66 2.70 23.20
N TYR A 28 2.22 2.12 22.15
CA TYR A 28 1.78 0.82 21.65
C TYR A 28 2.85 -0.27 21.81
N GLY A 29 2.37 -1.41 22.27
CA GLY A 29 3.00 -2.65 22.66
C GLY A 29 4.37 -2.99 22.07
N GLN A 30 4.99 -4.01 22.66
CA GLN A 30 6.31 -4.49 22.28
C GLN A 30 6.38 -4.75 20.75
N LYS A 31 7.25 -4.00 20.07
CA LYS A 31 7.50 -4.15 18.63
C LYS A 31 7.87 -5.60 18.32
N ALA A 32 7.17 -6.22 17.37
CA ALA A 32 7.51 -7.57 16.96
C ALA A 32 8.95 -7.60 16.41
N LYS A 33 9.71 -8.62 16.84
CA LYS A 33 11.07 -8.83 16.35
C LYS A 33 11.01 -9.71 15.09
N PRO A 34 11.59 -9.33 13.96
CA PRO A 34 11.64 -10.18 12.79
C PRO A 34 12.46 -11.46 13.06
N SER A 35 11.98 -12.59 12.54
CA SER A 35 12.72 -13.85 12.55
C SER A 35 13.86 -13.87 11.52
N ALA A 36 13.71 -13.08 10.45
CA ALA A 36 14.73 -12.80 9.45
C ALA A 36 14.53 -11.39 8.87
N SER A 37 15.63 -10.74 8.53
CA SER A 37 15.62 -9.45 7.82
C SER A 37 16.91 -9.30 7.01
N GLY A 38 16.88 -8.46 6.00
CA GLY A 38 18.06 -8.16 5.18
C GLY A 38 17.71 -7.68 3.78
N TYR A 39 18.63 -7.91 2.87
CA TYR A 39 18.52 -7.43 1.50
C TYR A 39 18.50 -8.59 0.51
N ILE A 40 17.56 -8.54 -0.42
CA ILE A 40 17.43 -9.49 -1.53
C ILE A 40 17.87 -8.79 -2.81
N PRO A 41 18.84 -9.32 -3.56
CA PRO A 41 19.16 -8.81 -4.89
C PRO A 41 18.05 -9.19 -5.87
N VAL A 42 17.32 -8.18 -6.38
CA VAL A 42 16.19 -8.37 -7.29
C VAL A 42 16.27 -7.32 -8.39
N ASN A 43 16.22 -7.74 -9.65
CA ASN A 43 16.10 -6.85 -10.82
C ASN A 43 17.08 -5.67 -10.80
N GLY A 44 18.31 -5.88 -10.33
CA GLY A 44 19.36 -4.87 -10.27
C GLY A 44 19.34 -3.93 -9.08
N ILE A 45 18.46 -4.15 -8.11
CA ILE A 45 18.42 -3.44 -6.83
C ILE A 45 18.55 -4.40 -5.64
N LYS A 46 18.73 -3.86 -4.44
CA LYS A 46 18.71 -4.60 -3.18
C LYS A 46 17.46 -4.24 -2.41
N VAL A 47 16.44 -5.09 -2.46
CA VAL A 47 15.17 -4.89 -1.75
C VAL A 47 15.31 -5.32 -0.30
N TYR A 48 14.99 -4.42 0.65
CA TYR A 48 14.93 -4.76 2.06
C TYR A 48 13.63 -5.46 2.41
N TYR A 49 13.73 -6.46 3.25
CA TYR A 49 12.58 -7.24 3.73
C TYR A 49 12.73 -7.63 5.19
N GLU A 50 11.60 -7.93 5.79
CA GLU A 50 11.50 -8.50 7.13
C GLU A 50 10.51 -9.67 7.13
N VAL A 51 10.81 -10.73 7.87
CA VAL A 51 9.94 -11.89 8.04
C VAL A 51 9.54 -12.03 9.49
N TYR A 52 8.27 -12.31 9.74
CA TYR A 52 7.73 -12.53 11.09
C TYR A 52 6.80 -13.74 11.09
N GLY A 53 6.80 -14.48 12.20
CA GLY A 53 5.92 -15.63 12.38
C GLY A 53 6.15 -16.75 11.37
N GLU A 54 5.23 -17.71 11.39
CA GLU A 54 5.24 -18.93 10.55
C GLU A 54 3.83 -19.21 10.03
N GLY A 55 3.70 -20.08 9.01
CA GLY A 55 2.43 -20.48 8.42
C GLY A 55 2.24 -20.01 6.98
N LYS A 56 0.99 -19.78 6.55
CA LYS A 56 0.69 -19.32 5.20
C LYS A 56 1.31 -17.96 4.93
N PRO A 57 2.04 -17.76 3.82
CA PRO A 57 2.73 -16.51 3.54
C PRO A 57 1.77 -15.37 3.18
N VAL A 58 2.00 -14.22 3.76
CA VAL A 58 1.38 -12.95 3.40
C VAL A 58 2.43 -11.88 3.19
N VAL A 59 2.39 -11.19 2.05
CA VAL A 59 3.28 -10.07 1.72
C VAL A 59 2.57 -8.77 2.05
N LEU A 60 3.27 -7.86 2.71
CA LEU A 60 2.78 -6.52 3.05
C LEU A 60 3.53 -5.45 2.23
N LEU A 61 2.79 -4.61 1.48
CA LEU A 61 3.30 -3.53 0.63
C LEU A 61 2.80 -2.19 1.15
N HIS A 62 3.71 -1.36 1.63
CA HIS A 62 3.43 -0.10 2.30
C HIS A 62 3.01 1.04 1.33
N GLY A 63 2.41 2.10 1.87
CA GLY A 63 2.08 3.33 1.16
C GLY A 63 3.30 4.18 0.79
N ALA A 64 3.10 5.18 -0.08
CA ALA A 64 4.15 6.10 -0.49
C ALA A 64 4.80 6.81 0.72
N PHE A 65 6.13 6.96 0.68
CA PHE A 65 6.96 7.60 1.71
C PHE A 65 6.95 6.91 3.09
N MET A 66 6.44 5.69 3.17
CA MET A 66 6.36 4.92 4.41
C MET A 66 7.46 3.85 4.48
N THR A 67 7.70 3.36 5.70
CA THR A 67 8.51 2.17 5.98
C THR A 67 7.62 1.02 6.45
N ILE A 68 8.20 -0.17 6.61
CA ILE A 68 7.49 -1.31 7.22
C ILE A 68 6.89 -0.92 8.56
N ASP A 69 7.69 -0.33 9.45
CA ASP A 69 7.24 0.06 10.78
C ASP A 69 6.12 1.10 10.77
N MET A 70 6.27 2.14 9.96
CA MET A 70 5.27 3.21 9.90
C MET A 70 3.91 2.72 9.43
N ASN A 71 3.90 1.78 8.49
CA ASN A 71 2.66 1.30 7.90
C ASN A 71 2.08 0.07 8.62
N TRP A 72 2.92 -0.87 8.98
CA TRP A 72 2.52 -2.21 9.40
C TRP A 72 2.87 -2.57 10.83
N GLY A 73 3.66 -1.72 11.52
CA GLY A 73 4.17 -2.01 12.86
C GLY A 73 3.12 -2.39 13.88
N GLN A 74 1.89 -1.87 13.78
CA GLN A 74 0.77 -2.21 14.65
C GLN A 74 0.01 -3.47 14.23
N LEU A 75 0.08 -3.87 12.95
CA LEU A 75 -0.65 -5.02 12.40
C LEU A 75 0.19 -6.30 12.46
N ILE A 76 1.50 -6.20 12.25
CA ILE A 76 2.44 -7.32 12.21
C ILE A 76 2.36 -8.21 13.46
N PRO A 77 2.33 -7.68 14.71
CA PRO A 77 2.31 -8.53 15.90
C PRO A 77 1.14 -9.52 15.95
N ASP A 78 -0.03 -9.10 15.47
CA ASP A 78 -1.22 -9.97 15.43
C ASP A 78 -1.23 -10.89 14.22
N LEU A 79 -0.90 -10.39 13.04
CA LEU A 79 -0.84 -11.19 11.81
C LEU A 79 0.19 -12.31 11.93
N SER A 80 1.34 -12.05 12.55
CA SER A 80 2.44 -13.02 12.68
C SER A 80 2.17 -14.15 13.67
N LYS A 81 1.08 -14.08 14.46
CA LYS A 81 0.68 -15.18 15.34
C LYS A 81 0.31 -16.46 14.56
N ASN A 82 -0.25 -16.30 13.35
CA ASN A 82 -0.80 -17.41 12.57
C ASN A 82 -0.34 -17.41 11.11
N ARG A 83 0.57 -16.50 10.73
CA ARG A 83 1.04 -16.32 9.36
C ARG A 83 2.52 -16.03 9.29
N LYS A 84 3.12 -16.46 8.20
CA LYS A 84 4.44 -15.98 7.79
C LYS A 84 4.27 -14.63 7.08
N VAL A 85 4.47 -13.55 7.84
CA VAL A 85 4.38 -12.18 7.32
C VAL A 85 5.72 -11.81 6.68
N ILE A 86 5.69 -11.37 5.43
CA ILE A 86 6.83 -10.88 4.67
C ILE A 86 6.57 -9.42 4.35
N ALA A 87 7.19 -8.52 5.07
CA ALA A 87 7.08 -7.09 4.83
C ALA A 87 8.23 -6.63 3.94
N ILE A 88 7.93 -5.85 2.90
CA ILE A 88 8.89 -5.42 1.87
C ILE A 88 8.92 -3.90 1.85
N GLU A 89 10.11 -3.32 1.81
CA GLU A 89 10.28 -1.89 1.51
C GLU A 89 10.56 -1.70 0.01
N LEU A 90 9.66 -0.99 -0.65
CA LEU A 90 9.72 -0.75 -2.09
C LEU A 90 10.91 0.14 -2.46
N GLN A 91 11.36 0.11 -3.72
CA GLN A 91 12.51 0.89 -4.22
C GLN A 91 12.51 2.33 -3.69
N GLY A 92 13.63 2.74 -3.09
CA GLY A 92 13.84 4.09 -2.56
C GLY A 92 13.17 4.37 -1.22
N HIS A 93 12.39 3.44 -0.66
CA HIS A 93 11.73 3.60 0.63
C HIS A 93 12.51 2.91 1.75
N GLY A 94 12.51 3.53 2.93
CA GLY A 94 13.10 2.94 4.13
C GLY A 94 14.56 2.52 3.93
N HIS A 95 14.85 1.26 4.23
CA HIS A 95 16.17 0.66 4.06
C HIS A 95 16.48 0.26 2.61
N THR A 96 15.47 0.16 1.72
CA THR A 96 15.70 -0.16 0.31
C THR A 96 16.35 1.03 -0.40
N PRO A 97 17.59 0.88 -0.96
CA PRO A 97 18.30 2.00 -1.56
C PRO A 97 17.53 2.64 -2.71
N PHE A 98 17.76 3.94 -2.90
CA PHE A 98 17.40 4.62 -4.13
C PHE A 98 18.12 3.96 -5.32
N SER A 99 17.43 3.93 -6.45
CA SER A 99 18.00 3.49 -7.73
C SER A 99 17.55 4.43 -8.83
N ASP A 100 18.43 4.71 -9.78
CA ASP A 100 18.10 5.47 -11.00
C ASP A 100 17.24 4.66 -12.00
N ARG A 101 16.95 3.38 -11.68
CA ARG A 101 16.00 2.56 -12.44
C ARG A 101 14.63 3.23 -12.48
N LYS A 102 13.99 3.26 -13.65
CA LYS A 102 12.66 3.86 -13.81
C LYS A 102 11.67 3.23 -12.84
N LEU A 103 11.07 4.07 -11.99
CA LEU A 103 10.02 3.67 -11.07
C LEU A 103 8.68 3.53 -11.82
N SER A 104 8.02 2.39 -11.67
CA SER A 104 6.67 2.13 -12.15
C SER A 104 6.00 1.06 -11.30
N HIS A 105 4.67 1.00 -11.30
CA HIS A 105 3.94 -0.07 -10.61
C HIS A 105 4.35 -1.46 -11.14
N ALA A 106 4.61 -1.57 -12.45
CA ALA A 106 5.03 -2.81 -13.09
C ALA A 106 6.42 -3.29 -12.63
N THR A 107 7.40 -2.37 -12.54
CA THR A 107 8.74 -2.73 -12.05
C THR A 107 8.72 -3.14 -10.59
N LEU A 108 7.92 -2.44 -9.76
CA LEU A 108 7.78 -2.76 -8.33
C LEU A 108 7.04 -4.10 -8.12
N ALA A 109 6.03 -4.40 -8.93
CA ALA A 109 5.36 -5.71 -8.91
C ALA A 109 6.32 -6.84 -9.28
N GLY A 110 7.19 -6.63 -10.27
CA GLY A 110 8.27 -7.55 -10.62
C GLY A 110 9.27 -7.76 -9.48
N ASP A 111 9.53 -6.73 -8.67
CA ASP A 111 10.40 -6.88 -7.49
C ASP A 111 9.75 -7.75 -6.41
N VAL A 112 8.43 -7.63 -6.20
CA VAL A 112 7.69 -8.51 -5.30
C VAL A 112 7.81 -9.97 -5.75
N THR A 113 7.66 -10.24 -7.05
CA THR A 113 7.86 -11.58 -7.63
C THR A 113 9.28 -12.08 -7.36
N GLY A 114 10.30 -11.25 -7.60
CA GLY A 114 11.70 -11.62 -7.34
C GLY A 114 12.00 -11.89 -5.85
N VAL A 115 11.33 -11.17 -4.93
CA VAL A 115 11.43 -11.47 -3.48
C VAL A 115 10.82 -12.83 -3.16
N LEU A 116 9.65 -13.17 -3.72
CA LEU A 116 9.03 -14.49 -3.55
C LEU A 116 9.93 -15.61 -4.08
N ASP A 117 10.56 -15.42 -5.25
CA ASP A 117 11.49 -16.39 -5.84
C ASP A 117 12.71 -16.64 -4.95
N TYR A 118 13.32 -15.56 -4.46
CA TYR A 118 14.47 -15.67 -3.55
C TYR A 118 14.12 -16.42 -2.26
N LEU A 119 12.95 -16.13 -1.69
CA LEU A 119 12.45 -16.78 -0.48
C LEU A 119 11.84 -18.17 -0.73
N LYS A 120 11.83 -18.66 -1.99
CA LYS A 120 11.26 -19.93 -2.42
C LYS A 120 9.79 -20.09 -2.03
N ILE A 121 9.02 -19.00 -2.17
CA ILE A 121 7.59 -18.97 -1.89
C ILE A 121 6.86 -19.05 -3.24
N GLU A 122 6.15 -20.14 -3.45
CA GLU A 122 5.42 -20.38 -4.70
C GLU A 122 4.23 -19.44 -4.85
N LYS A 123 3.42 -19.31 -3.79
CA LYS A 123 2.24 -18.43 -3.75
C LYS A 123 2.13 -17.73 -2.41
N ALA A 124 1.59 -16.51 -2.42
CA ALA A 124 1.33 -15.74 -1.21
C ALA A 124 -0.01 -14.99 -1.29
N ASP A 125 -0.55 -14.64 -0.13
CA ASP A 125 -1.52 -13.56 -0.01
C ASP A 125 -0.79 -12.23 -0.14
N ILE A 126 -1.36 -11.24 -0.83
CA ILE A 126 -0.76 -9.91 -0.99
C ILE A 126 -1.68 -8.88 -0.37
N VAL A 127 -1.14 -8.06 0.51
CA VAL A 127 -1.84 -6.93 1.15
C VAL A 127 -1.10 -5.65 0.78
N GLY A 128 -1.77 -4.73 0.13
CA GLY A 128 -1.17 -3.45 -0.25
C GLY A 128 -2.02 -2.26 0.22
N TYR A 129 -1.35 -1.26 0.78
CA TYR A 129 -1.98 0.00 1.17
C TYR A 129 -1.55 1.12 0.22
N SER A 130 -2.52 1.93 -0.24
CA SER A 130 -2.27 3.14 -1.04
C SER A 130 -1.36 2.84 -2.24
N PHE A 131 -0.17 3.39 -2.32
CA PHE A 131 0.82 3.11 -3.35
C PHE A 131 1.12 1.60 -3.45
N GLY A 132 1.34 0.92 -2.32
CA GLY A 132 1.54 -0.53 -2.28
C GLY A 132 0.30 -1.31 -2.76
N GLY A 133 -0.90 -0.74 -2.62
CA GLY A 133 -2.14 -1.31 -3.17
C GLY A 133 -2.19 -1.26 -4.69
N ALA A 134 -1.73 -0.17 -5.31
CA ALA A 134 -1.57 -0.10 -6.77
C ALA A 134 -0.52 -1.10 -7.28
N VAL A 135 0.59 -1.26 -6.54
CA VAL A 135 1.59 -2.30 -6.84
C VAL A 135 0.99 -3.71 -6.70
N ALA A 136 0.14 -3.93 -5.69
CA ALA A 136 -0.54 -5.21 -5.47
C ALA A 136 -1.52 -5.56 -6.60
N TYR A 137 -2.28 -4.59 -7.12
CA TYR A 137 -3.09 -4.79 -8.34
C TYR A 137 -2.22 -5.18 -9.52
N GLN A 138 -1.12 -4.47 -9.73
CA GLN A 138 -0.21 -4.77 -10.84
C GLN A 138 0.45 -6.15 -10.70
N PHE A 139 0.80 -6.56 -9.47
CA PHE A 139 1.27 -7.92 -9.18
C PHE A 139 0.21 -8.97 -9.53
N ALA A 140 -1.05 -8.75 -9.14
CA ALA A 140 -2.14 -9.66 -9.43
C ALA A 140 -2.38 -9.85 -10.95
N ILE A 141 -2.10 -8.81 -11.75
CA ILE A 141 -2.20 -8.85 -13.21
C ILE A 141 -0.99 -9.56 -13.84
N GLN A 142 0.24 -9.29 -13.35
CA GLN A 142 1.46 -9.80 -13.96
C GLN A 142 1.81 -11.24 -13.54
N SER A 143 1.44 -11.63 -12.32
CA SER A 143 1.81 -12.92 -11.72
C SER A 143 0.61 -13.59 -11.05
N PRO A 144 -0.52 -13.78 -11.75
CA PRO A 144 -1.75 -14.31 -11.16
C PRO A 144 -1.55 -15.72 -10.57
N GLU A 145 -0.64 -16.52 -11.11
CA GLU A 145 -0.29 -17.85 -10.62
C GLU A 145 0.43 -17.82 -9.27
N ARG A 146 1.02 -16.67 -8.89
CA ARG A 146 1.74 -16.47 -7.63
C ARG A 146 0.84 -15.91 -6.51
N LEU A 147 -0.41 -15.58 -6.85
CA LEU A 147 -1.37 -14.96 -5.96
C LEU A 147 -2.35 -15.99 -5.38
N ASN A 148 -2.50 -15.99 -4.06
CA ASN A 148 -3.55 -16.72 -3.36
C ASN A 148 -4.79 -15.84 -3.16
N LYS A 149 -4.65 -14.76 -2.38
CA LYS A 149 -5.67 -13.76 -2.09
C LYS A 149 -5.07 -12.37 -2.18
N LEU A 150 -5.89 -11.40 -2.53
CA LEU A 150 -5.49 -9.99 -2.66
C LEU A 150 -6.25 -9.14 -1.68
N VAL A 151 -5.56 -8.29 -0.94
CA VAL A 151 -6.19 -7.24 -0.12
C VAL A 151 -5.68 -5.89 -0.57
N ILE A 152 -6.61 -5.03 -0.92
CA ILE A 152 -6.36 -3.66 -1.34
C ILE A 152 -6.93 -2.71 -0.30
N ILE A 153 -6.05 -1.94 0.34
CA ILE A 153 -6.44 -0.95 1.34
C ILE A 153 -6.21 0.44 0.76
N SER A 154 -7.27 1.22 0.60
CA SER A 154 -7.20 2.63 0.15
C SER A 154 -6.41 2.84 -1.14
N ALA A 155 -6.68 2.03 -2.16
CA ALA A 155 -5.99 2.12 -3.45
C ALA A 155 -6.92 1.87 -4.64
N THR A 156 -6.48 2.34 -5.80
CA THR A 156 -7.16 2.17 -7.08
C THR A 156 -6.18 1.66 -8.15
N TYR A 157 -6.71 1.03 -9.20
CA TYR A 157 -5.94 0.53 -10.34
C TYR A 157 -5.86 1.53 -11.51
N LYS A 158 -6.43 2.73 -11.35
CA LYS A 158 -6.39 3.80 -12.36
C LYS A 158 -6.51 5.19 -11.72
N SER A 159 -5.93 6.19 -12.36
CA SER A 159 -5.93 7.57 -11.85
C SER A 159 -7.34 8.12 -11.62
N THR A 160 -8.32 7.76 -12.46
CA THR A 160 -9.72 8.19 -12.32
C THR A 160 -10.44 7.58 -11.13
N GLY A 161 -9.83 6.62 -10.44
CA GLY A 161 -10.33 6.10 -9.17
C GLY A 161 -10.05 7.00 -7.97
N TRP A 162 -9.26 8.05 -8.13
CA TRP A 162 -9.12 9.13 -7.17
C TRP A 162 -10.09 10.27 -7.49
N ILE A 163 -10.64 10.94 -6.48
CA ILE A 163 -11.42 12.16 -6.70
C ILE A 163 -10.55 13.26 -7.34
N PRO A 164 -11.15 14.21 -8.09
CA PRO A 164 -10.40 15.25 -8.80
C PRO A 164 -9.44 16.04 -7.92
N GLU A 165 -9.81 16.33 -6.68
CA GLU A 165 -9.02 17.09 -5.71
C GLU A 165 -7.70 16.38 -5.38
N VAL A 166 -7.74 15.06 -5.21
CA VAL A 166 -6.54 14.24 -4.94
C VAL A 166 -5.64 14.17 -6.17
N ASN A 167 -6.22 13.94 -7.35
CA ASN A 167 -5.45 13.96 -8.60
C ASN A 167 -4.75 15.30 -8.84
N ASN A 168 -5.44 16.41 -8.55
CA ASN A 168 -4.86 17.75 -8.67
C ASN A 168 -3.75 17.98 -7.64
N ALA A 169 -3.90 17.44 -6.42
CA ALA A 169 -2.85 17.50 -5.41
C ALA A 169 -1.59 16.73 -5.87
N PHE A 170 -1.74 15.53 -6.43
CA PHE A 170 -0.62 14.75 -6.97
C PHE A 170 0.12 15.52 -8.09
N LYS A 171 -0.60 16.11 -9.02
CA LYS A 171 -0.01 16.95 -10.10
C LYS A 171 0.68 18.21 -9.57
N GLY A 172 0.22 18.74 -8.43
CA GLY A 172 0.79 19.91 -7.77
C GLY A 172 1.95 19.63 -6.82
N MET A 173 2.34 18.38 -6.62
CA MET A 173 3.45 18.03 -5.75
C MET A 173 4.77 18.57 -6.29
N LYS A 174 5.60 19.09 -5.38
CA LYS A 174 6.95 19.58 -5.66
C LYS A 174 7.90 19.14 -4.55
N PRO A 175 9.17 18.83 -4.83
CA PRO A 175 10.13 18.39 -3.82
C PRO A 175 10.25 19.36 -2.64
N GLU A 176 10.13 20.67 -2.88
CA GLU A 176 10.27 21.70 -1.84
C GLU A 176 9.23 21.58 -0.72
N LEU A 177 8.05 20.99 -1.02
CA LEU A 177 6.99 20.78 -0.05
C LEU A 177 7.36 19.73 1.03
N PHE A 178 8.36 18.92 0.74
CA PHE A 178 8.82 17.83 1.60
C PHE A 178 10.15 18.14 2.29
N THR A 179 10.78 19.28 1.99
CA THR A 179 12.04 19.71 2.61
C THR A 179 11.84 20.00 4.10
N ASN A 180 12.72 19.45 4.93
CA ASN A 180 12.63 19.53 6.40
C ASN A 180 11.31 19.03 6.98
N SER A 181 10.62 18.15 6.24
CA SER A 181 9.38 17.52 6.69
C SER A 181 9.64 16.33 7.61
N PRO A 182 8.65 15.91 8.40
CA PRO A 182 8.73 14.65 9.14
C PRO A 182 8.98 13.42 8.27
N MET A 183 8.53 13.43 7.01
CA MET A 183 8.82 12.38 6.03
C MET A 183 10.30 12.31 5.69
N GLN A 184 10.94 13.46 5.48
CA GLN A 184 12.39 13.52 5.27
C GLN A 184 13.12 13.04 6.53
N ALA A 185 12.69 13.47 7.71
CA ALA A 185 13.31 13.04 8.96
C ALA A 185 13.20 11.51 9.15
N ALA A 186 12.06 10.91 8.80
CA ALA A 186 11.87 9.46 8.85
C ALA A 186 12.75 8.73 7.80
N TYR A 187 12.85 9.26 6.59
CA TYR A 187 13.75 8.76 5.56
C TYR A 187 15.22 8.81 6.05
N ASP A 188 15.64 9.94 6.60
CA ASP A 188 17.01 10.14 7.07
C ASP A 188 17.40 9.24 8.25
N GLN A 189 16.46 8.67 8.96
CA GLN A 189 16.73 7.72 10.05
C GLN A 189 17.17 6.35 9.55
N VAL A 190 16.67 5.90 8.39
CA VAL A 190 16.83 4.50 7.94
C VAL A 190 17.44 4.36 6.55
N ALA A 191 17.35 5.39 5.69
CA ALA A 191 17.84 5.30 4.32
C ALA A 191 19.35 5.06 4.28
N PRO A 192 19.84 4.12 3.45
CA PRO A 192 21.26 3.83 3.30
C PRO A 192 22.07 5.03 2.81
N ASP A 193 21.47 5.91 2.01
CA ASP A 193 22.05 7.15 1.51
C ASP A 193 21.06 8.30 1.57
N LYS A 194 21.17 9.11 2.61
CA LYS A 194 20.30 10.28 2.86
C LYS A 194 20.38 11.34 1.76
N THR A 195 21.49 11.41 1.04
CA THR A 195 21.70 12.40 -0.04
C THR A 195 20.77 12.14 -1.24
N LYS A 196 20.14 10.98 -1.30
CA LYS A 196 19.23 10.58 -2.38
C LYS A 196 17.80 11.05 -2.18
N TRP A 197 17.45 11.68 -1.06
CA TRP A 197 16.10 12.15 -0.76
C TRP A 197 15.45 12.92 -1.90
N THR A 198 16.12 13.96 -2.41
CA THR A 198 15.57 14.79 -3.50
C THR A 198 15.30 13.96 -4.77
N LYS A 199 16.25 13.11 -5.18
CA LYS A 199 16.07 12.25 -6.36
C LYS A 199 14.94 11.24 -6.17
N PHE A 200 14.81 10.68 -4.98
CA PHE A 200 13.71 9.79 -4.62
C PHE A 200 12.36 10.53 -4.72
N LEU A 201 12.26 11.74 -4.17
CA LEU A 201 11.06 12.58 -4.30
C LEU A 201 10.71 12.87 -5.75
N GLU A 202 11.69 13.25 -6.58
CA GLU A 202 11.49 13.51 -8.01
C GLU A 202 10.91 12.29 -8.73
N GLN A 203 11.41 11.08 -8.45
CA GLN A 203 10.87 9.85 -9.01
C GLN A 203 9.43 9.59 -8.54
N MET A 204 9.17 9.73 -7.25
CA MET A 204 7.82 9.49 -6.68
C MET A 204 6.81 10.52 -7.20
N ILE A 205 7.18 11.81 -7.25
CA ILE A 205 6.33 12.88 -7.76
C ILE A 205 6.06 12.67 -9.25
N SER A 206 7.09 12.31 -10.02
CA SER A 206 6.92 12.00 -11.44
C SER A 206 5.94 10.85 -11.66
N LEU A 207 6.02 9.79 -10.86
CA LEU A 207 5.09 8.66 -10.95
C LEU A 207 3.67 9.06 -10.54
N ALA A 208 3.51 9.76 -9.41
CA ALA A 208 2.21 10.18 -8.90
C ALA A 208 1.49 11.19 -9.82
N GLY A 209 2.25 12.06 -10.49
CA GLY A 209 1.72 13.06 -11.42
C GLY A 209 1.32 12.53 -12.80
N GLN A 210 1.72 11.30 -13.15
CA GLN A 210 1.37 10.67 -14.43
C GLN A 210 0.05 9.91 -14.32
N PRO A 211 -0.85 10.05 -15.29
CA PRO A 211 -2.05 9.23 -15.33
C PRO A 211 -1.66 7.75 -15.57
N PHE A 212 -2.37 6.86 -14.91
CA PHE A 212 -2.23 5.43 -15.10
C PHE A 212 -3.60 4.76 -15.16
N ASP A 213 -3.67 3.65 -15.88
CA ASP A 213 -4.84 2.77 -15.97
C ASP A 213 -4.36 1.36 -16.28
N PHE A 214 -4.63 0.40 -15.39
CA PHE A 214 -4.27 -1.00 -15.60
C PHE A 214 -5.31 -1.75 -16.44
N GLY A 215 -6.44 -1.12 -16.70
CA GLY A 215 -7.51 -1.61 -17.55
C GLY A 215 -8.57 -2.45 -16.83
N ASP A 216 -9.83 -2.08 -16.99
CA ASP A 216 -10.99 -2.79 -16.42
C ASP A 216 -10.98 -4.29 -16.80
N SER A 217 -10.57 -4.61 -18.05
CA SER A 217 -10.45 -6.00 -18.54
C SER A 217 -9.36 -6.80 -17.82
N ASN A 218 -8.30 -6.18 -17.36
CA ASN A 218 -7.26 -6.87 -16.59
C ASN A 218 -7.71 -7.09 -15.15
N ILE A 219 -8.41 -6.12 -14.57
CA ILE A 219 -8.98 -6.26 -13.23
C ILE A 219 -10.02 -7.39 -13.18
N SER A 220 -10.92 -7.46 -14.16
CA SER A 220 -11.94 -8.52 -14.22
C SER A 220 -11.38 -9.94 -14.41
N LYS A 221 -10.15 -10.07 -14.88
CA LYS A 221 -9.44 -11.36 -15.01
C LYS A 221 -8.74 -11.83 -13.72
N ILE A 222 -8.70 -11.01 -12.68
CA ILE A 222 -8.15 -11.43 -11.38
C ILE A 222 -9.08 -12.49 -10.78
N SER A 223 -8.69 -13.76 -10.86
CA SER A 223 -9.47 -14.91 -10.43
C SER A 223 -9.34 -15.20 -8.93
N ALA A 224 -8.29 -14.68 -8.29
CA ALA A 224 -8.09 -14.80 -6.86
C ALA A 224 -9.16 -14.02 -6.09
N PRO A 225 -9.57 -14.47 -4.89
CA PRO A 225 -10.43 -13.67 -4.02
C PRO A 225 -9.78 -12.33 -3.68
N VAL A 226 -10.58 -11.24 -3.71
CA VAL A 226 -10.10 -9.89 -3.41
C VAL A 226 -10.92 -9.28 -2.28
N LEU A 227 -10.26 -8.71 -1.28
CA LEU A 227 -10.86 -7.83 -0.29
C LEU A 227 -10.44 -6.40 -0.58
N ILE A 228 -11.41 -5.50 -0.74
CA ILE A 228 -11.17 -4.07 -0.82
C ILE A 228 -11.57 -3.45 0.51
N ILE A 229 -10.68 -2.64 1.11
CA ILE A 229 -10.94 -1.88 2.33
C ILE A 229 -10.74 -0.39 2.03
N SER A 230 -11.71 0.45 2.37
CA SER A 230 -11.64 1.90 2.20
C SER A 230 -12.34 2.63 3.34
N GLY A 231 -11.92 3.85 3.64
CA GLY A 231 -12.73 4.77 4.44
C GLY A 231 -13.84 5.40 3.59
N ASP A 232 -14.96 5.75 4.21
CA ASP A 232 -16.07 6.46 3.55
C ASP A 232 -15.66 7.89 3.11
N ASN A 233 -14.74 8.52 3.83
CA ASN A 233 -14.15 9.82 3.53
C ASN A 233 -12.72 9.76 2.95
N ASP A 234 -12.33 8.60 2.42
CA ASP A 234 -11.07 8.45 1.67
C ASP A 234 -11.15 9.21 0.34
N GLY A 235 -10.00 9.63 -0.16
CA GLY A 235 -9.86 10.29 -1.46
C GLY A 235 -10.16 9.42 -2.68
N LEU A 236 -10.59 8.17 -2.49
CA LEU A 236 -11.08 7.32 -3.57
C LEU A 236 -12.48 7.74 -4.03
N ASP A 237 -12.71 7.73 -5.33
CA ASP A 237 -14.05 7.87 -5.92
C ASP A 237 -14.88 6.63 -5.56
N LYS A 238 -16.01 6.84 -4.87
CA LYS A 238 -16.83 5.75 -4.35
C LYS A 238 -17.61 5.00 -5.44
N ILE A 239 -17.87 5.66 -6.59
CA ILE A 239 -18.51 5.02 -7.75
C ILE A 239 -17.50 4.09 -8.42
N GLU A 240 -16.27 4.57 -8.63
CA GLU A 240 -15.19 3.74 -9.18
C GLU A 240 -14.79 2.61 -8.23
N LEU A 241 -14.85 2.82 -6.91
CA LEU A 241 -14.65 1.77 -5.91
C LEU A 241 -15.70 0.66 -6.04
N ALA A 242 -16.99 1.03 -6.11
CA ALA A 242 -18.09 0.08 -6.30
C ALA A 242 -17.99 -0.65 -7.64
N LYS A 243 -17.62 0.07 -8.72
CA LYS A 243 -17.35 -0.53 -10.03
C LYS A 243 -16.21 -1.54 -9.96
N THR A 244 -15.12 -1.21 -9.28
CA THR A 244 -13.97 -2.11 -9.07
C THR A 244 -14.42 -3.40 -8.40
N TYR A 245 -15.22 -3.29 -7.33
CA TYR A 245 -15.78 -4.44 -6.62
C TYR A 245 -16.65 -5.33 -7.55
N THR A 246 -17.46 -4.71 -8.41
CA THR A 246 -18.29 -5.44 -9.38
C THR A 246 -17.42 -6.15 -10.44
N LEU A 247 -16.37 -5.51 -10.96
CA LEU A 247 -15.43 -6.14 -11.88
C LEU A 247 -14.74 -7.38 -11.28
N LEU A 248 -14.55 -7.39 -9.98
CA LEU A 248 -13.99 -8.53 -9.22
C LEU A 248 -15.03 -9.58 -8.82
N GLY A 249 -16.23 -9.51 -9.38
CA GLY A 249 -17.31 -10.49 -9.19
C GLY A 249 -18.17 -10.24 -7.96
N GLY A 250 -18.03 -9.09 -7.29
CA GLY A 250 -18.89 -8.67 -6.20
C GLY A 250 -20.19 -8.00 -6.64
N GLY A 251 -20.97 -7.51 -5.68
CA GLY A 251 -22.20 -6.76 -5.96
C GLY A 251 -23.38 -7.63 -6.42
N VAL A 252 -23.34 -8.93 -6.18
CA VAL A 252 -24.42 -9.87 -6.46
C VAL A 252 -25.26 -10.13 -5.20
N SER A 253 -26.56 -10.51 -5.38
CA SER A 253 -27.41 -10.92 -4.27
C SER A 253 -27.03 -12.32 -3.82
N ALA A 254 -26.41 -12.45 -2.66
CA ALA A 254 -26.03 -13.74 -2.09
C ALA A 254 -27.23 -14.59 -1.64
N ASP A 255 -28.42 -13.98 -1.50
CA ASP A 255 -29.67 -14.69 -1.22
C ASP A 255 -30.24 -15.40 -2.46
N LEU A 256 -29.83 -14.96 -3.65
CA LEU A 256 -30.28 -15.48 -4.94
C LEU A 256 -29.20 -16.22 -5.72
N SER A 257 -27.96 -16.14 -5.30
CA SER A 257 -26.79 -16.72 -5.97
C SER A 257 -25.73 -17.15 -4.94
N ALA A 258 -24.67 -17.80 -5.40
CA ALA A 258 -23.55 -18.12 -4.53
C ALA A 258 -22.84 -16.84 -4.02
N MET A 259 -22.40 -16.86 -2.75
CA MET A 259 -21.61 -15.77 -2.17
C MET A 259 -20.38 -15.49 -3.04
N PRO A 260 -20.13 -14.23 -3.42
CA PRO A 260 -18.94 -13.87 -4.19
C PRO A 260 -17.67 -14.11 -3.38
N LYS A 261 -16.60 -14.46 -4.08
CA LYS A 261 -15.28 -14.64 -3.43
C LYS A 261 -14.65 -13.31 -3.00
N SER A 262 -14.98 -12.23 -3.72
CA SER A 262 -14.49 -10.89 -3.41
C SER A 262 -15.41 -10.18 -2.42
N GLN A 263 -14.81 -9.33 -1.59
CA GLN A 263 -15.48 -8.64 -0.49
C GLN A 263 -15.14 -7.15 -0.52
N LEU A 264 -16.04 -6.33 0.02
CA LEU A 264 -15.87 -4.89 0.17
C LEU A 264 -16.15 -4.48 1.61
N SER A 265 -15.20 -3.79 2.24
CA SER A 265 -15.33 -3.18 3.56
C SER A 265 -15.18 -1.66 3.43
N ILE A 266 -16.20 -0.91 3.85
CA ILE A 266 -16.14 0.54 3.94
C ILE A 266 -16.25 0.93 5.41
N ILE A 267 -15.17 1.49 5.96
CA ILE A 267 -15.08 1.83 7.38
C ILE A 267 -15.55 3.28 7.57
N PRO A 268 -16.63 3.50 8.36
CA PRO A 268 -17.22 4.81 8.52
C PRO A 268 -16.33 5.79 9.28
N GLY A 269 -16.41 7.06 8.91
CA GLY A 269 -15.70 8.16 9.56
C GLY A 269 -14.19 8.21 9.26
N GLN A 270 -13.69 7.41 8.28
CA GLN A 270 -12.27 7.32 8.01
C GLN A 270 -11.88 7.94 6.68
N GLY A 271 -10.81 8.73 6.72
CA GLY A 271 -10.07 9.18 5.54
C GLY A 271 -8.90 8.26 5.23
N HIS A 272 -8.10 8.65 4.23
CA HIS A 272 -6.98 7.86 3.72
C HIS A 272 -5.99 7.41 4.81
N VAL A 273 -5.54 8.35 5.63
CA VAL A 273 -4.52 8.10 6.66
C VAL A 273 -5.15 7.54 7.95
N SER A 274 -6.28 8.12 8.41
CA SER A 274 -6.93 7.70 9.64
C SER A 274 -7.46 6.27 9.59
N LEU A 275 -7.71 5.75 8.38
CA LEU A 275 -8.09 4.35 8.18
C LEU A 275 -7.04 3.40 8.76
N MET A 276 -5.76 3.65 8.53
CA MET A 276 -4.68 2.79 9.03
C MET A 276 -4.53 2.81 10.56
N MET A 277 -5.13 3.80 11.23
CA MET A 277 -5.21 3.85 12.70
C MET A 277 -6.32 2.93 13.26
N GLN A 278 -7.22 2.41 12.41
CA GLN A 278 -8.28 1.47 12.78
C GLN A 278 -7.76 0.02 12.83
N THR A 279 -6.64 -0.18 13.53
CA THR A 279 -5.89 -1.45 13.59
C THR A 279 -6.78 -2.65 13.90
N ALA A 280 -7.65 -2.54 14.91
CA ALA A 280 -8.53 -3.65 15.32
C ALA A 280 -9.54 -4.04 14.22
N THR A 281 -10.13 -3.04 13.55
CA THR A 281 -11.09 -3.28 12.45
C THR A 281 -10.40 -3.89 11.24
N ILE A 282 -9.25 -3.34 10.85
CA ILE A 282 -8.46 -3.89 9.73
C ILE A 282 -8.01 -5.31 10.04
N LEU A 283 -7.53 -5.60 11.25
CA LEU A 283 -7.14 -6.95 11.65
C LEU A 283 -8.31 -7.93 11.62
N ASN A 284 -9.50 -7.51 12.05
CA ASN A 284 -10.70 -8.35 11.99
C ASN A 284 -11.02 -8.72 10.54
N ASP A 285 -11.02 -7.75 9.63
CA ASP A 285 -11.29 -7.96 8.20
C ASP A 285 -10.21 -8.86 7.57
N LEU A 286 -8.93 -8.57 7.82
CA LEU A 286 -7.81 -9.38 7.33
C LEU A 286 -7.88 -10.82 7.85
N ASN A 287 -8.06 -11.01 9.15
CA ASN A 287 -8.12 -12.35 9.76
C ASN A 287 -9.35 -13.15 9.29
N SER A 288 -10.47 -12.47 9.05
CA SER A 288 -11.66 -13.12 8.49
C SER A 288 -11.44 -13.55 7.04
N PHE A 289 -10.90 -12.67 6.22
CA PHE A 289 -10.71 -12.91 4.79
C PHE A 289 -9.57 -13.86 4.48
N LEU A 290 -8.45 -13.73 5.15
CA LEU A 290 -7.23 -14.50 4.87
C LEU A 290 -7.22 -15.94 5.44
N LYS A 291 -8.25 -16.40 6.08
CA LYS A 291 -8.38 -17.79 6.63
C LYS A 291 -8.00 -18.87 5.65
#